data_1c3e5837eccf9a5113ce55483092e791
#
_entry.id   1c3e5837eccf9a5113ce55483092e791
#
_cell.length_a   1.000
_cell.length_b   1.000
_cell.length_c   1.000
_cell.angle_alpha   90.00
_cell.angle_beta   90.00
_cell.angle_gamma   90.00
#
_symmetry.space_group_name_H-M   'P 1'
#
loop_
_entity.id
_entity.type
_entity.pdbx_description
1 polymer ?
#
loop_
_entity_poly.entity_id
_entity_poly.type
_entity_poly.pdbx_seq_one_letter_code
_entity_poly.pdbx_strand_id
1 'polypeptide(L)'
;MEKLGPADPHRIGAYRLLARLGAGGMGQVYLARSDRGRTVAVKLVRRELAEQEEFRARFRQEVRAARRVGGYWTAPVLDADTEAAVPWVATGYVAGPSLEEVVGHDHGALPERSVRILAAGLAHALKDIHAAGLIHRDLKPSNVLVTIDGPRVIDFGIARALETVADAGLTRTGAVVGSPGFMAPEQVRGDRITPACDVFCLGSVLSYAATGALPFGSAGSGGHALMFRIAQEEPDLEGVPEGIADLVRQCLRKDPASRPTLDDILRRTGAEDTVSDGRSRDPWLPGMLVAQLGRHAVRLLDTEDPDVSSGPEARPASTPTARPAFEDKG
;
A
#
# COMPACT_ATOMS: atom_id res chain seq x y z
N MET A 1 -3.02 6.51 -10.74
CA MET A 1 -3.33 5.50 -11.77
C MET A 1 -2.88 6.00 -13.13
N GLU A 2 -2.13 5.18 -13.87
CA GLU A 2 -1.61 5.49 -15.21
C GLU A 2 -2.20 4.51 -16.24
N LYS A 3 -2.40 4.96 -17.47
CA LYS A 3 -2.83 4.08 -18.56
C LYS A 3 -1.73 3.05 -18.86
N LEU A 4 -2.13 1.87 -19.34
CA LEU A 4 -1.18 0.87 -19.80
C LEU A 4 -0.35 1.42 -20.98
N GLY A 5 0.95 1.23 -20.90
CA GLY A 5 1.87 1.56 -21.98
C GLY A 5 2.00 0.41 -23.00
N PRO A 6 2.62 0.66 -24.17
CA PRO A 6 2.79 -0.37 -25.20
C PRO A 6 3.61 -1.59 -24.77
N ALA A 7 4.44 -1.44 -23.73
CA ALA A 7 5.26 -2.51 -23.19
C ALA A 7 4.59 -3.30 -22.05
N ASP A 8 3.42 -2.83 -21.58
CA ASP A 8 2.69 -3.53 -20.52
C ASP A 8 1.94 -4.74 -21.09
N PRO A 9 1.89 -5.85 -20.36
CA PRO A 9 1.07 -6.99 -20.78
C PRO A 9 -0.42 -6.64 -20.70
N HIS A 10 -1.22 -7.20 -21.62
CA HIS A 10 -2.68 -7.07 -21.56
C HIS A 10 -3.30 -8.00 -20.50
N ARG A 11 -2.65 -9.14 -20.22
CA ARG A 11 -3.10 -10.14 -19.25
C ARG A 11 -1.95 -10.70 -18.44
N ILE A 12 -2.25 -11.07 -17.18
CA ILE A 12 -1.36 -11.83 -16.30
C ILE A 12 -2.22 -12.97 -15.72
N GLY A 13 -1.90 -14.22 -16.06
CA GLY A 13 -2.76 -15.36 -15.70
C GLY A 13 -4.19 -15.16 -16.19
N ALA A 14 -5.17 -15.33 -15.29
CA ALA A 14 -6.60 -15.13 -15.54
C ALA A 14 -7.05 -13.65 -15.42
N TYR A 15 -6.12 -12.71 -15.21
CA TYR A 15 -6.44 -11.32 -14.94
C TYR A 15 -6.17 -10.44 -16.15
N ARG A 16 -7.17 -9.66 -16.57
CA ARG A 16 -7.03 -8.63 -17.59
C ARG A 16 -6.60 -7.33 -16.92
N LEU A 17 -5.52 -6.72 -17.42
CA LEU A 17 -4.98 -5.49 -16.87
C LEU A 17 -5.78 -4.28 -17.38
N LEU A 18 -6.03 -3.32 -16.48
CA LEU A 18 -6.80 -2.11 -16.77
C LEU A 18 -5.93 -0.86 -16.71
N ALA A 19 -5.04 -0.77 -15.73
CA ALA A 19 -4.19 0.38 -15.51
C ALA A 19 -2.95 -0.01 -14.70
N ARG A 20 -1.92 0.82 -14.71
CA ARG A 20 -0.78 0.73 -13.79
C ARG A 20 -1.10 1.48 -12.53
N LEU A 21 -0.97 0.81 -11.35
CA LEU A 21 -1.14 1.41 -10.04
C LEU A 21 0.16 2.01 -9.51
N GLY A 22 1.30 1.40 -9.85
CA GLY A 22 2.61 1.86 -9.43
C GLY A 22 3.73 0.94 -9.86
N ALA A 23 4.95 1.38 -9.62
CA ALA A 23 6.17 0.61 -9.83
C ALA A 23 7.10 0.78 -8.63
N GLY A 24 7.87 -0.26 -8.30
CA GLY A 24 8.84 -0.25 -7.20
C GLY A 24 10.05 -1.12 -7.48
N GLY A 25 10.93 -1.25 -6.49
CA GLY A 25 12.16 -2.06 -6.60
C GLY A 25 11.90 -3.50 -7.02
N MET A 26 10.77 -4.08 -6.60
CA MET A 26 10.43 -5.48 -6.84
C MET A 26 9.62 -5.76 -8.10
N GLY A 27 9.04 -4.74 -8.72
CA GLY A 27 8.21 -4.95 -9.90
C GLY A 27 7.16 -3.88 -10.11
N GLN A 28 6.14 -4.23 -10.88
CA GLN A 28 5.03 -3.35 -11.25
C GLN A 28 3.74 -3.87 -10.65
N VAL A 29 2.87 -2.94 -10.26
CA VAL A 29 1.54 -3.25 -9.73
C VAL A 29 0.48 -2.72 -10.70
N TYR A 30 -0.44 -3.59 -11.06
CA TYR A 30 -1.51 -3.29 -12.01
C TYR A 30 -2.89 -3.42 -11.35
N LEU A 31 -3.79 -2.51 -11.70
CA LEU A 31 -5.21 -2.73 -11.54
C LEU A 31 -5.64 -3.73 -12.60
N ALA A 32 -6.37 -4.77 -12.18
CA ALA A 32 -6.79 -5.80 -13.09
C ALA A 32 -8.20 -6.30 -12.73
N ARG A 33 -8.82 -7.01 -13.67
CA ARG A 33 -10.13 -7.63 -13.49
C ARG A 33 -10.06 -9.12 -13.80
N SER A 34 -10.58 -9.94 -12.91
CA SER A 34 -10.72 -11.38 -13.15
C SER A 34 -11.83 -11.65 -14.18
N ASP A 35 -11.84 -12.84 -14.78
CA ASP A 35 -12.90 -13.25 -15.71
C ASP A 35 -14.30 -13.25 -15.09
N ARG A 36 -14.39 -13.29 -13.73
CA ARG A 36 -15.64 -13.15 -12.96
C ARG A 36 -15.99 -11.71 -12.58
N GLY A 37 -15.29 -10.71 -13.14
CA GLY A 37 -15.55 -9.30 -12.91
C GLY A 37 -14.96 -8.72 -11.61
N ARG A 38 -14.22 -9.50 -10.80
CA ARG A 38 -13.62 -9.01 -9.56
C ARG A 38 -12.41 -8.13 -9.85
N THR A 39 -12.38 -6.94 -9.28
CA THR A 39 -11.23 -6.03 -9.34
C THR A 39 -10.15 -6.47 -8.35
N VAL A 40 -8.91 -6.52 -8.80
CA VAL A 40 -7.74 -6.99 -8.06
C VAL A 40 -6.53 -6.08 -8.32
N ALA A 41 -5.56 -6.09 -7.42
CA ALA A 41 -4.22 -5.56 -7.68
C ALA A 41 -3.29 -6.74 -7.99
N VAL A 42 -2.62 -6.71 -9.15
CA VAL A 42 -1.67 -7.75 -9.56
C VAL A 42 -0.26 -7.18 -9.54
N LYS A 43 0.59 -7.73 -8.68
CA LYS A 43 2.01 -7.39 -8.59
C LYS A 43 2.81 -8.39 -9.42
N LEU A 44 3.47 -7.89 -10.45
CA LEU A 44 4.37 -8.63 -11.33
C LEU A 44 5.81 -8.40 -10.88
N VAL A 45 6.53 -9.47 -10.57
CA VAL A 45 7.92 -9.41 -10.13
C VAL A 45 8.83 -8.99 -11.28
N ARG A 46 9.95 -8.32 -11.00
CA ARG A 46 10.96 -8.02 -12.02
C ARG A 46 11.64 -9.30 -12.53
N ARG A 47 11.93 -9.33 -13.83
CA ARG A 47 12.55 -10.49 -14.47
C ARG A 47 13.91 -10.82 -13.85
N GLU A 48 14.71 -9.80 -13.53
CA GLU A 48 16.04 -9.97 -12.94
C GLU A 48 15.99 -10.66 -11.57
N LEU A 49 14.93 -10.42 -10.77
CA LEU A 49 14.70 -11.12 -9.52
C LEU A 49 14.15 -12.53 -9.76
N ALA A 50 13.30 -12.67 -10.78
CA ALA A 50 12.72 -13.97 -11.15
C ALA A 50 13.77 -14.99 -11.63
N GLU A 51 14.92 -14.55 -12.11
CA GLU A 51 16.05 -15.41 -12.52
C GLU A 51 16.86 -15.96 -11.33
N GLN A 52 16.69 -15.41 -10.13
CA GLN A 52 17.37 -15.82 -8.91
C GLN A 52 16.59 -16.92 -8.19
N GLU A 53 17.12 -18.14 -8.14
CA GLU A 53 16.43 -19.28 -7.52
C GLU A 53 16.17 -19.07 -6.01
N GLU A 54 17.09 -18.40 -5.32
CA GLU A 54 16.93 -18.05 -3.92
C GLU A 54 15.78 -17.10 -3.69
N PHE A 55 15.59 -16.10 -4.57
CA PHE A 55 14.44 -15.21 -4.55
C PHE A 55 13.15 -16.00 -4.79
N ARG A 56 13.10 -16.88 -5.79
CA ARG A 56 11.90 -17.69 -6.08
C ARG A 56 11.50 -18.56 -4.89
N ALA A 57 12.46 -19.21 -4.26
CA ALA A 57 12.19 -20.06 -3.10
C ALA A 57 11.57 -19.27 -1.94
N ARG A 58 12.11 -18.09 -1.64
CA ARG A 58 11.59 -17.19 -0.60
C ARG A 58 10.24 -16.61 -0.99
N PHE A 59 10.08 -16.11 -2.21
CA PHE A 59 8.80 -15.59 -2.72
C PHE A 59 7.68 -16.63 -2.60
N ARG A 60 7.96 -17.89 -2.96
CA ARG A 60 7.03 -19.01 -2.81
C ARG A 60 6.64 -19.22 -1.34
N GLN A 61 7.60 -19.19 -0.42
CA GLN A 61 7.34 -19.34 1.01
C GLN A 61 6.50 -18.17 1.55
N GLU A 62 6.85 -16.94 1.20
CA GLU A 62 6.15 -15.73 1.65
C GLU A 62 4.72 -15.66 1.10
N VAL A 63 4.50 -15.98 -0.18
CA VAL A 63 3.15 -16.08 -0.76
C VAL A 63 2.30 -17.13 -0.05
N ARG A 64 2.87 -18.30 0.29
CA ARG A 64 2.15 -19.33 1.07
C ARG A 64 1.76 -18.84 2.47
N ALA A 65 2.64 -18.08 3.13
CA ALA A 65 2.35 -17.48 4.42
C ALA A 65 1.31 -16.35 4.29
N ALA A 66 1.45 -15.48 3.30
CA ALA A 66 0.56 -14.35 3.04
C ALA A 66 -0.89 -14.80 2.72
N ARG A 67 -1.07 -15.96 2.08
CA ARG A 67 -2.41 -16.55 1.89
C ARG A 67 -3.13 -16.90 3.20
N ARG A 68 -2.40 -17.03 4.31
CA ARG A 68 -2.97 -17.29 5.66
C ARG A 68 -3.29 -16.01 6.41
N VAL A 69 -2.77 -14.87 5.94
CA VAL A 69 -3.12 -13.57 6.51
C VAL A 69 -4.56 -13.30 6.15
N GLY A 70 -5.42 -13.43 7.13
CA GLY A 70 -6.81 -13.06 7.05
C GLY A 70 -6.99 -11.65 7.59
N GLY A 71 -8.25 -11.32 7.80
CA GLY A 71 -8.60 -10.12 8.52
C GLY A 71 -9.05 -8.97 7.64
N TYR A 72 -9.67 -8.05 8.33
CA TYR A 72 -10.28 -6.88 7.73
C TYR A 72 -9.25 -5.80 7.39
N TRP A 73 -8.10 -5.79 8.09
CA TRP A 73 -7.13 -4.70 8.07
C TRP A 73 -6.03 -4.84 7.02
N THR A 74 -6.06 -5.92 6.21
CA THR A 74 -5.08 -6.19 5.16
C THR A 74 -5.76 -6.43 3.82
N ALA A 75 -5.02 -6.27 2.71
CA ALA A 75 -5.45 -6.73 1.40
C ALA A 75 -5.16 -8.24 1.27
N PRO A 76 -6.18 -9.12 1.19
CA PRO A 76 -5.96 -10.56 1.15
C PRO A 76 -5.31 -11.01 -0.15
N VAL A 77 -4.39 -11.98 -0.08
CA VAL A 77 -3.88 -12.66 -1.27
C VAL A 77 -4.96 -13.58 -1.82
N LEU A 78 -5.35 -13.34 -3.06
CA LEU A 78 -6.43 -14.08 -3.74
C LEU A 78 -5.89 -15.19 -4.63
N ASP A 79 -4.76 -14.91 -5.30
CA ASP A 79 -4.14 -15.82 -6.26
C ASP A 79 -2.65 -15.49 -6.43
N ALA A 80 -1.87 -16.43 -6.94
CA ALA A 80 -0.48 -16.23 -7.27
C ALA A 80 0.02 -17.37 -8.15
N ASP A 81 0.94 -17.07 -9.06
CA ASP A 81 1.76 -18.06 -9.75
C ASP A 81 3.24 -17.78 -9.46
N THR A 82 3.81 -18.59 -8.57
CA THR A 82 5.21 -18.51 -8.16
C THR A 82 6.14 -19.27 -9.09
N GLU A 83 5.59 -20.12 -9.98
CA GLU A 83 6.34 -20.95 -10.92
C GLU A 83 6.38 -20.35 -12.33
N ALA A 84 5.56 -19.34 -12.61
CA ALA A 84 5.58 -18.63 -13.90
C ALA A 84 6.99 -18.14 -14.26
N ALA A 85 7.26 -17.94 -15.55
CA ALA A 85 8.53 -17.37 -16.02
C ALA A 85 8.82 -16.03 -15.33
N VAL A 86 7.78 -15.21 -15.15
CA VAL A 86 7.78 -14.02 -14.29
C VAL A 86 6.71 -14.22 -13.22
N PRO A 87 7.10 -14.48 -11.96
CA PRO A 87 6.16 -14.70 -10.86
C PRO A 87 5.28 -13.50 -10.60
N TRP A 88 4.06 -13.76 -10.13
CA TRP A 88 3.11 -12.71 -9.78
C TRP A 88 2.22 -13.10 -8.61
N VAL A 89 1.63 -12.10 -7.97
CA VAL A 89 0.64 -12.27 -6.91
C VAL A 89 -0.52 -11.30 -7.14
N ALA A 90 -1.75 -11.78 -6.97
CA ALA A 90 -2.98 -11.00 -7.03
C ALA A 90 -3.57 -10.85 -5.63
N THR A 91 -3.82 -9.61 -5.22
CA THR A 91 -4.47 -9.27 -3.95
C THR A 91 -5.83 -8.61 -4.20
N GLY A 92 -6.69 -8.61 -3.19
CA GLY A 92 -7.92 -7.82 -3.24
C GLY A 92 -7.57 -6.34 -3.46
N TYR A 93 -8.22 -5.72 -4.47
CA TYR A 93 -8.06 -4.29 -4.65
C TYR A 93 -8.77 -3.52 -3.53
N VAL A 94 -8.07 -2.57 -2.94
CA VAL A 94 -8.60 -1.68 -1.90
C VAL A 94 -8.78 -0.30 -2.52
N ALA A 95 -10.02 0.17 -2.57
CA ALA A 95 -10.35 1.50 -3.09
C ALA A 95 -10.11 2.56 -2.01
N GLY A 96 -9.06 3.33 -2.15
CA GLY A 96 -8.70 4.43 -1.26
C GLY A 96 -7.32 4.99 -1.59
N PRO A 97 -7.08 6.28 -1.29
CA PRO A 97 -5.76 6.88 -1.40
C PRO A 97 -4.82 6.28 -0.35
N SER A 98 -3.53 6.37 -0.59
CA SER A 98 -2.53 6.06 0.43
C SER A 98 -2.53 7.13 1.54
N LEU A 99 -2.10 6.75 2.73
CA LEU A 99 -1.89 7.69 3.83
C LEU A 99 -0.86 8.78 3.46
N GLU A 100 0.09 8.46 2.58
CA GLU A 100 1.05 9.41 2.04
C GLU A 100 0.37 10.49 1.20
N GLU A 101 -0.56 10.11 0.31
CA GLU A 101 -1.37 11.06 -0.47
C GLU A 101 -2.26 11.90 0.43
N VAL A 102 -2.94 11.28 1.41
CA VAL A 102 -3.83 11.99 2.35
C VAL A 102 -3.07 13.04 3.15
N VAL A 103 -1.95 12.68 3.77
CA VAL A 103 -1.20 13.58 4.65
C VAL A 103 -0.33 14.55 3.86
N GLY A 104 0.32 14.06 2.79
CA GLY A 104 1.29 14.86 2.04
C GLY A 104 0.66 15.85 1.06
N HIS A 105 -0.54 15.58 0.52
CA HIS A 105 -1.12 16.36 -0.56
C HIS A 105 -2.58 16.78 -0.32
N ASP A 106 -3.42 15.88 0.20
CA ASP A 106 -4.86 16.07 0.16
C ASP A 106 -5.43 16.82 1.38
N HIS A 107 -4.92 16.52 2.57
CA HIS A 107 -5.50 16.99 3.83
C HIS A 107 -4.50 17.61 4.78
N GLY A 108 -3.27 17.08 4.84
CA GLY A 108 -2.30 17.37 5.89
C GLY A 108 -2.44 16.46 7.10
N ALA A 109 -1.95 16.91 8.25
CA ALA A 109 -1.96 16.15 9.50
C ALA A 109 -3.37 15.73 9.92
N LEU A 110 -3.50 14.49 10.39
CA LEU A 110 -4.76 13.95 10.88
C LEU A 110 -5.00 14.32 12.36
N PRO A 111 -6.27 14.54 12.76
CA PRO A 111 -6.60 14.79 14.16
C PRO A 111 -6.33 13.55 15.04
N GLU A 112 -6.06 13.78 16.33
CA GLU A 112 -5.70 12.73 17.30
C GLU A 112 -6.63 11.50 17.24
N ARG A 113 -7.95 11.73 17.17
CA ARG A 113 -8.92 10.63 17.07
C ARG A 113 -8.67 9.74 15.87
N SER A 114 -8.41 10.32 14.69
CA SER A 114 -8.10 9.58 13.47
C SER A 114 -6.79 8.80 13.61
N VAL A 115 -5.79 9.40 14.24
CA VAL A 115 -4.49 8.74 14.47
C VAL A 115 -4.62 7.57 15.47
N ARG A 116 -5.48 7.69 16.50
CA ARG A 116 -5.77 6.57 17.42
C ARG A 116 -6.43 5.38 16.71
N ILE A 117 -7.40 5.64 15.85
CA ILE A 117 -8.07 4.59 15.07
C ILE A 117 -7.11 3.99 14.03
N LEU A 118 -6.28 4.83 13.40
CA LEU A 118 -5.20 4.37 12.53
C LEU A 118 -4.25 3.42 13.28
N ALA A 119 -3.81 3.79 14.49
CA ALA A 119 -2.93 2.97 15.31
C ALA A 119 -3.55 1.61 15.65
N ALA A 120 -4.83 1.60 16.01
CA ALA A 120 -5.56 0.36 16.31
C ALA A 120 -5.66 -0.54 15.06
N GLY A 121 -6.07 0.01 13.93
CA GLY A 121 -6.18 -0.74 12.67
C GLY A 121 -4.85 -1.32 12.20
N LEU A 122 -3.76 -0.53 12.30
CA LEU A 122 -2.41 -1.01 11.97
C LEU A 122 -1.92 -2.09 12.95
N ALA A 123 -2.22 -1.95 14.24
CA ALA A 123 -1.86 -2.97 15.24
C ALA A 123 -2.60 -4.30 14.97
N HIS A 124 -3.89 -4.26 14.62
CA HIS A 124 -4.63 -5.46 14.19
C HIS A 124 -4.03 -6.08 12.93
N ALA A 125 -3.75 -5.26 11.89
CA ALA A 125 -3.11 -5.76 10.67
C ALA A 125 -1.79 -6.46 10.95
N LEU A 126 -0.93 -5.86 11.78
CA LEU A 126 0.35 -6.45 12.17
C LEU A 126 0.18 -7.74 12.99
N LYS A 127 -0.84 -7.82 13.86
CA LYS A 127 -1.15 -9.08 14.58
C LYS A 127 -1.47 -10.22 13.61
N ASP A 128 -2.30 -9.97 12.60
CA ASP A 128 -2.66 -10.97 11.60
C ASP A 128 -1.43 -11.39 10.77
N ILE A 129 -0.60 -10.43 10.37
CA ILE A 129 0.65 -10.68 9.62
C ILE A 129 1.62 -11.51 10.47
N HIS A 130 1.85 -11.12 11.72
CA HIS A 130 2.77 -11.83 12.63
C HIS A 130 2.27 -13.24 12.98
N ALA A 131 0.96 -13.42 13.15
CA ALA A 131 0.34 -14.73 13.40
C ALA A 131 0.53 -15.70 12.21
N ALA A 132 0.64 -15.18 10.98
CA ALA A 132 0.97 -15.97 9.80
C ALA A 132 2.47 -16.33 9.70
N GLY A 133 3.31 -15.83 10.63
CA GLY A 133 4.77 -16.01 10.64
C GLY A 133 5.51 -15.05 9.71
N LEU A 134 4.88 -13.95 9.32
CA LEU A 134 5.47 -12.89 8.50
C LEU A 134 5.83 -11.67 9.33
N ILE A 135 6.78 -10.89 8.84
CA ILE A 135 7.10 -9.53 9.31
C ILE A 135 6.91 -8.61 8.11
N HIS A 136 6.25 -7.46 8.30
CA HIS A 136 5.96 -6.54 7.18
C HIS A 136 7.22 -5.92 6.59
N ARG A 137 8.15 -5.46 7.44
CA ARG A 137 9.47 -4.89 7.11
C ARG A 137 9.48 -3.59 6.31
N ASP A 138 8.35 -3.15 5.77
CA ASP A 138 8.18 -1.94 4.95
C ASP A 138 6.88 -1.19 5.25
N LEU A 139 6.48 -1.16 6.52
CA LEU A 139 5.32 -0.38 6.90
C LEU A 139 5.65 1.11 6.79
N LYS A 140 4.95 1.78 5.89
CA LYS A 140 5.10 3.20 5.56
C LYS A 140 3.79 3.77 5.04
N PRO A 141 3.60 5.09 4.99
CA PRO A 141 2.34 5.71 4.57
C PRO A 141 1.85 5.29 3.18
N SER A 142 2.74 5.03 2.22
CA SER A 142 2.35 4.56 0.88
C SER A 142 1.83 3.10 0.88
N ASN A 143 2.11 2.32 1.93
CA ASN A 143 1.61 0.95 2.09
C ASN A 143 0.40 0.86 3.04
N VAL A 144 -0.19 2.01 3.40
CA VAL A 144 -1.41 2.11 4.20
C VAL A 144 -2.46 2.84 3.37
N LEU A 145 -3.51 2.12 2.95
CA LEU A 145 -4.63 2.72 2.23
C LEU A 145 -5.69 3.18 3.21
N VAL A 146 -6.22 4.36 2.98
CA VAL A 146 -7.26 5.00 3.81
C VAL A 146 -8.62 4.70 3.20
N THR A 147 -9.48 4.00 3.95
CA THR A 147 -10.85 3.71 3.53
C THR A 147 -11.86 4.28 4.54
N ILE A 148 -13.12 4.35 4.16
CA ILE A 148 -14.19 4.86 5.04
C ILE A 148 -14.34 4.01 6.31
N ASP A 149 -14.05 2.72 6.22
CA ASP A 149 -14.22 1.75 7.31
C ASP A 149 -12.94 1.60 8.17
N GLY A 150 -11.81 2.17 7.77
CA GLY A 150 -10.53 2.06 8.48
C GLY A 150 -9.32 1.95 7.56
N PRO A 151 -8.10 1.90 8.11
CA PRO A 151 -6.89 1.69 7.32
C PRO A 151 -6.80 0.26 6.78
N ARG A 152 -6.10 0.10 5.66
CA ARG A 152 -5.79 -1.20 5.05
C ARG A 152 -4.30 -1.28 4.75
N VAL A 153 -3.64 -2.28 5.29
CA VAL A 153 -2.22 -2.54 5.03
C VAL A 153 -2.07 -3.37 3.77
N ILE A 154 -1.19 -2.94 2.89
CA ILE A 154 -0.85 -3.61 1.64
C ILE A 154 0.65 -3.94 1.59
N ASP A 155 1.03 -4.81 0.67
CA ASP A 155 2.43 -5.14 0.35
C ASP A 155 3.28 -5.63 1.54
N PHE A 156 2.71 -6.47 2.42
CA PHE A 156 3.41 -7.02 3.57
C PHE A 156 4.25 -8.24 3.19
N GLY A 157 5.54 -8.20 3.57
CA GLY A 157 6.46 -9.35 3.60
C GLY A 157 6.81 -10.00 2.27
N ILE A 158 6.00 -9.84 1.20
CA ILE A 158 6.16 -10.57 -0.05
C ILE A 158 7.37 -10.03 -0.82
N ALA A 159 8.44 -10.81 -0.83
CA ALA A 159 9.67 -10.63 -1.64
C ALA A 159 10.80 -9.73 -1.08
N ARG A 160 10.74 -9.23 0.16
CA ARG A 160 11.81 -8.40 0.74
C ARG A 160 12.96 -9.17 1.43
N ALA A 161 12.87 -10.49 1.44
CA ALA A 161 13.84 -11.32 2.16
C ALA A 161 15.26 -11.33 1.58
N LEU A 162 15.51 -10.74 0.41
CA LEU A 162 16.83 -10.63 -0.22
C LEU A 162 17.51 -9.26 -0.07
N GLU A 163 16.77 -8.24 0.38
CA GLU A 163 17.38 -6.95 0.65
C GLU A 163 18.19 -7.04 1.96
N THR A 164 19.42 -7.49 1.85
CA THR A 164 20.44 -7.17 2.86
C THR A 164 20.67 -5.66 2.85
N VAL A 165 21.12 -5.09 3.96
CA VAL A 165 21.43 -3.64 4.09
C VAL A 165 22.31 -3.13 2.93
N ALA A 166 23.09 -4.00 2.31
CA ALA A 166 23.90 -3.68 1.13
C ALA A 166 23.06 -3.36 -0.11
N ASP A 167 21.86 -3.99 -0.26
CA ASP A 167 21.00 -3.79 -1.43
C ASP A 167 19.88 -2.75 -1.16
N ALA A 168 19.44 -2.63 0.10
CA ALA A 168 18.36 -1.71 0.49
C ALA A 168 18.81 -0.24 0.67
N GLY A 169 20.09 0.01 0.81
CA GLY A 169 20.60 1.33 1.19
C GLY A 169 21.59 1.99 0.24
N LEU A 170 22.40 1.25 -0.48
CA LEU A 170 23.44 1.80 -1.32
C LEU A 170 23.46 1.16 -2.70
N THR A 171 22.94 1.87 -3.69
CA THR A 171 23.38 1.62 -5.06
C THR A 171 24.87 1.98 -5.17
N ARG A 172 25.63 1.35 -6.10
CA ARG A 172 27.05 1.68 -6.40
C ARG A 172 27.28 3.18 -6.66
N THR A 173 26.21 3.97 -6.78
CA THR A 173 26.18 5.43 -6.99
C THR A 173 25.90 6.22 -5.72
N GLY A 174 25.78 5.58 -4.54
CA GLY A 174 25.50 6.30 -3.28
C GLY A 174 24.05 6.82 -3.12
N ALA A 175 23.14 6.49 -4.03
CA ALA A 175 21.74 6.85 -3.93
C ALA A 175 21.01 5.83 -3.04
N VAL A 176 20.34 6.31 -2.00
CA VAL A 176 19.47 5.51 -1.13
C VAL A 176 18.18 5.20 -1.89
N VAL A 177 17.94 3.93 -2.20
CA VAL A 177 16.71 3.49 -2.86
C VAL A 177 15.68 3.13 -1.80
N GLY A 178 14.49 3.75 -1.85
CA GLY A 178 13.38 3.49 -0.94
C GLY A 178 13.02 4.72 -0.09
N SER A 179 12.20 4.51 0.93
CA SER A 179 11.79 5.54 1.91
C SER A 179 12.47 5.29 3.26
N PRO A 180 13.76 5.64 3.41
CA PRO A 180 14.55 5.28 4.60
C PRO A 180 14.00 5.87 5.89
N GLY A 181 13.20 6.92 5.82
CA GLY A 181 12.64 7.61 6.99
C GLY A 181 11.72 6.79 7.88
N PHE A 182 11.27 5.62 7.41
CA PHE A 182 10.41 4.71 8.18
C PHE A 182 11.12 3.44 8.64
N MET A 183 12.41 3.25 8.28
CA MET A 183 13.19 2.09 8.69
C MET A 183 13.43 2.05 10.20
N ALA A 184 13.43 0.84 10.77
CA ALA A 184 13.82 0.64 12.15
C ALA A 184 15.36 0.65 12.32
N PRO A 185 15.89 1.00 13.50
CA PRO A 185 17.34 1.00 13.78
C PRO A 185 18.05 -0.31 13.42
N GLU A 186 17.44 -1.45 13.74
CA GLU A 186 17.96 -2.78 13.41
C GLU A 186 18.02 -3.03 11.90
N GLN A 187 17.10 -2.46 11.11
CA GLN A 187 17.19 -2.53 9.64
C GLN A 187 18.37 -1.71 9.12
N VAL A 188 18.56 -0.51 9.67
CA VAL A 188 19.67 0.38 9.30
C VAL A 188 21.03 -0.26 9.64
N ARG A 189 21.13 -0.95 10.77
CA ARG A 189 22.37 -1.61 11.22
C ARG A 189 22.62 -2.98 10.60
N GLY A 190 21.61 -3.57 9.93
CA GLY A 190 21.69 -4.95 9.44
C GLY A 190 21.60 -6.00 10.54
N ASP A 191 21.02 -5.66 11.67
CA ASP A 191 20.78 -6.56 12.79
C ASP A 191 19.64 -7.56 12.46
N ARG A 192 19.46 -8.54 13.36
CA ARG A 192 18.37 -9.51 13.21
C ARG A 192 17.01 -8.81 13.30
N ILE A 193 16.19 -8.94 12.25
CA ILE A 193 14.84 -8.41 12.19
C ILE A 193 13.87 -9.30 12.96
N THR A 194 13.07 -8.69 13.82
CA THR A 194 12.01 -9.33 14.61
C THR A 194 10.67 -8.58 14.38
N PRO A 195 9.52 -9.10 14.82
CA PRO A 195 8.24 -8.38 14.77
C PRO A 195 8.26 -6.98 15.40
N ALA A 196 9.16 -6.72 16.34
CA ALA A 196 9.33 -5.40 16.94
C ALA A 196 9.81 -4.32 15.93
N CYS A 197 10.39 -4.73 14.81
CA CYS A 197 10.71 -3.83 13.71
C CYS A 197 9.45 -3.10 13.19
N ASP A 198 8.35 -3.84 12.98
CA ASP A 198 7.10 -3.27 12.50
C ASP A 198 6.47 -2.31 13.51
N VAL A 199 6.72 -2.51 14.81
CA VAL A 199 6.27 -1.57 15.87
C VAL A 199 6.99 -0.22 15.75
N PHE A 200 8.29 -0.23 15.43
CA PHE A 200 9.01 1.02 15.16
C PHE A 200 8.47 1.74 13.92
N CYS A 201 8.28 1.00 12.84
CA CYS A 201 7.69 1.54 11.61
C CYS A 201 6.29 2.13 11.87
N LEU A 202 5.46 1.43 12.68
CA LEU A 202 4.16 1.93 13.12
C LEU A 202 4.30 3.26 13.86
N GLY A 203 5.22 3.38 14.82
CA GLY A 203 5.49 4.65 15.52
C GLY A 203 5.83 5.79 14.55
N SER A 204 6.68 5.52 13.54
CA SER A 204 7.04 6.49 12.51
C SER A 204 5.84 6.90 11.64
N VAL A 205 4.98 5.95 11.28
CA VAL A 205 3.74 6.20 10.52
C VAL A 205 2.76 7.05 11.33
N LEU A 206 2.62 6.79 12.64
CA LEU A 206 1.73 7.58 13.51
C LEU A 206 2.24 9.00 13.70
N SER A 207 3.55 9.20 13.89
CA SER A 207 4.17 10.53 13.95
C SER A 207 3.89 11.30 12.65
N TYR A 208 4.15 10.68 11.50
CA TYR A 208 3.87 11.26 10.19
C TYR A 208 2.39 11.59 10.00
N ALA A 209 1.49 10.69 10.38
CA ALA A 209 0.05 10.92 10.26
C ALA A 209 -0.44 12.10 11.11
N ALA A 210 0.18 12.31 12.27
CA ALA A 210 -0.18 13.37 13.21
C ALA A 210 0.42 14.74 12.86
N THR A 211 1.54 14.78 12.13
CA THR A 211 2.32 16.03 11.94
C THR A 211 2.59 16.37 10.48
N GLY A 212 2.54 15.40 9.57
CA GLY A 212 3.04 15.53 8.20
C GLY A 212 4.57 15.45 8.09
N ALA A 213 5.28 15.28 9.22
CA ALA A 213 6.74 15.24 9.28
C ALA A 213 7.26 13.86 9.74
N LEU A 214 8.48 13.54 9.28
CA LEU A 214 9.20 12.35 9.73
C LEU A 214 9.85 12.58 11.09
N PRO A 215 9.79 11.64 12.05
CA PRO A 215 10.30 11.83 13.41
C PRO A 215 11.84 11.97 13.50
N PHE A 216 12.56 11.63 12.44
CA PHE A 216 14.02 11.77 12.36
C PHE A 216 14.45 12.71 11.23
N GLY A 217 13.50 13.56 10.74
CA GLY A 217 13.74 14.51 9.66
C GLY A 217 13.73 13.89 8.27
N SER A 218 13.80 14.75 7.25
CA SER A 218 13.73 14.37 5.85
C SER A 218 15.09 13.90 5.31
N ALA A 219 15.05 13.17 4.18
CA ALA A 219 16.23 12.76 3.42
C ALA A 219 17.00 13.94 2.78
N GLY A 220 16.48 15.17 2.86
CA GLY A 220 17.13 16.37 2.32
C GLY A 220 18.52 16.66 2.91
N SER A 221 18.82 16.14 4.09
CA SER A 221 20.17 16.18 4.71
C SER A 221 21.09 15.02 4.30
N GLY A 222 20.69 14.22 3.31
CA GLY A 222 21.44 13.04 2.86
C GLY A 222 21.00 11.75 3.55
N GLY A 223 20.90 10.65 2.78
CA GLY A 223 20.40 9.37 3.28
C GLY A 223 21.20 8.81 4.46
N HIS A 224 22.52 8.96 4.46
CA HIS A 224 23.38 8.50 5.55
C HIS A 224 23.13 9.27 6.86
N ALA A 225 22.95 10.59 6.80
CA ALA A 225 22.64 11.40 7.97
C ALA A 225 21.28 11.02 8.57
N LEU A 226 20.28 10.72 7.73
CA LEU A 226 18.99 10.22 8.17
C LEU A 226 19.11 8.85 8.84
N MET A 227 19.85 7.91 8.25
CA MET A 227 20.10 6.59 8.84
C MET A 227 20.82 6.70 10.20
N PHE A 228 21.79 7.61 10.31
CA PHE A 228 22.47 7.88 11.60
C PHE A 228 21.47 8.37 12.66
N ARG A 229 20.61 9.34 12.31
CA ARG A 229 19.58 9.85 13.23
C ARG A 229 18.61 8.75 13.66
N ILE A 230 18.13 7.92 12.72
CA ILE A 230 17.27 6.78 13.04
C ILE A 230 17.96 5.83 14.02
N ALA A 231 19.25 5.58 13.83
CA ALA A 231 19.99 4.61 14.66
C ALA A 231 20.38 5.16 16.06
N GLN A 232 20.58 6.48 16.20
CA GLN A 232 21.24 7.05 17.38
C GLN A 232 20.49 8.19 18.07
N GLU A 233 19.71 9.01 17.35
CA GLU A 233 19.09 10.21 17.92
C GLU A 233 17.67 9.96 18.40
N GLU A 234 17.20 10.74 19.37
CA GLU A 234 15.81 10.71 19.82
C GLU A 234 14.88 11.27 18.72
N PRO A 235 13.62 10.78 18.65
CA PRO A 235 12.66 11.27 17.67
C PRO A 235 12.20 12.68 18.03
N ASP A 236 12.06 13.53 17.03
CA ASP A 236 11.31 14.76 17.11
C ASP A 236 9.81 14.46 17.05
N LEU A 237 9.09 14.78 18.11
CA LEU A 237 7.64 14.57 18.26
C LEU A 237 6.89 15.91 18.41
N GLU A 238 7.48 17.02 18.00
CA GLU A 238 6.79 18.31 17.96
C GLU A 238 5.54 18.23 17.09
N GLY A 239 4.41 18.71 17.61
CA GLY A 239 3.12 18.63 16.93
C GLY A 239 2.37 17.31 17.06
N VAL A 240 2.97 16.26 17.62
CA VAL A 240 2.24 15.03 17.95
C VAL A 240 1.30 15.29 19.13
N PRO A 241 -0.02 15.01 19.02
CA PRO A 241 -0.97 15.24 20.11
C PRO A 241 -0.57 14.54 21.41
N GLU A 242 -0.75 15.22 22.55
CA GLU A 242 -0.32 14.75 23.87
C GLU A 242 -0.88 13.37 24.21
N GLY A 243 -2.14 13.11 23.81
CA GLY A 243 -2.81 11.85 24.10
C GLY A 243 -2.19 10.61 23.42
N ILE A 244 -1.35 10.78 22.38
CA ILE A 244 -0.65 9.69 21.70
C ILE A 244 0.88 9.81 21.72
N ALA A 245 1.43 10.96 22.12
CA ALA A 245 2.86 11.26 22.04
C ALA A 245 3.70 10.22 22.82
N ASP A 246 3.25 9.81 24.01
CA ASP A 246 3.95 8.79 24.81
C ASP A 246 3.92 7.41 24.13
N LEU A 247 2.80 7.02 23.51
CA LEU A 247 2.71 5.78 22.74
C LEU A 247 3.69 5.79 21.56
N VAL A 248 3.71 6.88 20.79
CA VAL A 248 4.62 7.04 19.65
C VAL A 248 6.07 6.98 20.11
N ARG A 249 6.43 7.70 21.19
CA ARG A 249 7.78 7.68 21.76
C ARG A 249 8.22 6.27 22.16
N GLN A 250 7.34 5.48 22.75
CA GLN A 250 7.66 4.10 23.13
C GLN A 250 7.83 3.18 21.94
N CYS A 251 7.00 3.32 20.89
CA CYS A 251 7.19 2.60 19.64
C CYS A 251 8.54 2.89 19.00
N LEU A 252 9.03 4.14 19.10
CA LEU A 252 10.29 4.61 18.49
C LEU A 252 11.54 4.33 19.35
N ARG A 253 11.45 3.51 20.40
CA ARG A 253 12.64 3.10 21.17
C ARG A 253 13.63 2.34 20.30
N LYS A 254 14.93 2.64 20.49
CA LYS A 254 16.00 2.06 19.66
C LYS A 254 16.17 0.56 19.93
N ASP A 255 16.05 0.17 21.20
CA ASP A 255 16.06 -1.24 21.59
C ASP A 255 14.70 -1.89 21.25
N PRO A 256 14.67 -2.92 20.36
CA PRO A 256 13.44 -3.63 20.01
C PRO A 256 12.71 -4.25 21.20
N ALA A 257 13.44 -4.71 22.24
CA ALA A 257 12.86 -5.34 23.42
C ALA A 257 12.13 -4.35 24.34
N SER A 258 12.45 -3.06 24.22
CA SER A 258 11.82 -1.97 24.99
C SER A 258 10.57 -1.38 24.36
N ARG A 259 10.18 -1.84 23.17
CA ARG A 259 8.98 -1.38 22.45
C ARG A 259 7.73 -2.06 23.00
N PRO A 260 6.55 -1.39 22.95
CA PRO A 260 5.30 -2.00 23.38
C PRO A 260 4.92 -3.19 22.50
N THR A 261 4.17 -4.13 23.06
CA THR A 261 3.53 -5.17 22.28
C THR A 261 2.34 -4.60 21.49
N LEU A 262 1.89 -5.31 20.45
CA LEU A 262 0.69 -4.90 19.68
C LEU A 262 -0.56 -4.89 20.56
N ASP A 263 -0.66 -5.77 21.57
CA ASP A 263 -1.75 -5.77 22.55
C ASP A 263 -1.69 -4.54 23.48
N ASP A 264 -0.49 -4.08 23.86
CA ASP A 264 -0.33 -2.83 24.61
C ASP A 264 -0.80 -1.63 23.78
N ILE A 265 -0.46 -1.61 22.49
CA ILE A 265 -0.91 -0.55 21.56
C ILE A 265 -2.44 -0.55 21.46
N LEU A 266 -3.06 -1.71 21.28
CA LEU A 266 -4.52 -1.81 21.19
C LEU A 266 -5.21 -1.32 22.46
N ARG A 267 -4.74 -1.72 23.64
CA ARG A 267 -5.30 -1.22 24.93
C ARG A 267 -5.20 0.30 25.06
N ARG A 268 -4.05 0.87 24.68
CA ARG A 268 -3.79 2.31 24.83
C ARG A 268 -4.51 3.18 23.79
N THR A 269 -4.92 2.62 22.67
CA THR A 269 -5.70 3.32 21.65
C THR A 269 -7.19 3.38 21.98
N GLY A 270 -7.68 2.62 22.98
CA GLY A 270 -9.10 2.50 23.29
C GLY A 270 -9.87 1.78 22.18
N ALA A 271 -9.20 0.88 21.45
CA ALA A 271 -9.77 0.22 20.26
C ALA A 271 -10.99 -0.65 20.57
N GLU A 272 -11.08 -1.17 21.80
CA GLU A 272 -12.23 -1.98 22.25
C GLU A 272 -13.54 -1.19 22.21
N ASP A 273 -13.47 0.13 22.41
CA ASP A 273 -14.63 1.01 22.41
C ASP A 273 -14.96 1.58 21.00
N THR A 274 -13.99 1.66 20.12
CA THR A 274 -14.10 2.36 18.81
C THR A 274 -14.17 1.44 17.61
N VAL A 275 -13.81 0.16 17.76
CA VAL A 275 -13.77 -0.82 16.67
C VAL A 275 -14.60 -2.05 17.04
N SER A 276 -15.56 -2.43 16.19
CA SER A 276 -16.35 -3.66 16.32
C SER A 276 -16.33 -4.40 14.98
N ASP A 277 -16.12 -5.71 15.02
CA ASP A 277 -16.07 -6.59 13.83
C ASP A 277 -15.13 -6.07 12.73
N GLY A 278 -14.01 -5.46 13.15
CA GLY A 278 -13.04 -4.89 12.23
C GLY A 278 -13.44 -3.55 11.60
N ARG A 279 -14.52 -2.90 12.05
CA ARG A 279 -14.97 -1.61 11.52
C ARG A 279 -14.96 -0.54 12.61
N SER A 280 -14.61 0.69 12.24
CA SER A 280 -14.84 1.82 13.14
C SER A 280 -16.33 2.02 13.34
N ARG A 281 -16.77 2.08 14.60
CA ARG A 281 -18.17 2.32 14.96
C ARG A 281 -18.65 3.72 14.57
N ASP A 282 -17.73 4.68 14.58
CA ASP A 282 -17.98 6.07 14.25
C ASP A 282 -17.13 6.53 13.07
N PRO A 283 -17.50 7.59 12.36
CA PRO A 283 -16.67 8.20 11.34
C PRO A 283 -15.29 8.54 11.93
N TRP A 284 -14.25 7.91 11.41
CA TRP A 284 -12.88 8.10 11.90
C TRP A 284 -12.10 9.18 11.15
N LEU A 285 -12.62 9.55 9.98
CA LEU A 285 -12.01 10.55 9.12
C LEU A 285 -12.76 11.89 9.19
N PRO A 286 -12.05 13.01 9.03
CA PRO A 286 -12.65 14.30 8.79
C PRO A 286 -13.61 14.27 7.58
N GLY A 287 -14.71 15.01 7.64
CA GLY A 287 -15.77 14.99 6.59
C GLY A 287 -15.25 15.30 5.19
N MET A 288 -14.25 16.18 5.06
CA MET A 288 -13.59 16.47 3.78
C MET A 288 -12.93 15.22 3.16
N LEU A 289 -12.26 14.40 3.97
CA LEU A 289 -11.67 13.15 3.49
C LEU A 289 -12.71 12.13 3.08
N VAL A 290 -13.81 12.03 3.80
CA VAL A 290 -14.95 11.18 3.41
C VAL A 290 -15.48 11.57 2.04
N ALA A 291 -15.63 12.87 1.77
CA ALA A 291 -16.06 13.36 0.46
C ALA A 291 -15.03 13.06 -0.66
N GLN A 292 -13.73 13.10 -0.34
CA GLN A 292 -12.67 12.71 -1.30
C GLN A 292 -12.69 11.22 -1.61
N LEU A 293 -12.89 10.36 -0.60
CA LEU A 293 -13.05 8.93 -0.80
C LEU A 293 -14.23 8.61 -1.72
N GLY A 294 -15.35 9.31 -1.57
CA GLY A 294 -16.49 9.19 -2.48
C GLY A 294 -16.13 9.52 -3.93
N ARG A 295 -15.42 10.63 -4.17
CA ARG A 295 -14.95 10.99 -5.51
C ARG A 295 -13.95 9.98 -6.08
N HIS A 296 -13.08 9.42 -5.23
CA HIS A 296 -12.14 8.39 -5.65
C HIS A 296 -12.86 7.11 -6.10
N ALA A 297 -13.89 6.69 -5.35
CA ALA A 297 -14.71 5.53 -5.71
C ALA A 297 -15.42 5.72 -7.06
N VAL A 298 -15.97 6.92 -7.33
CA VAL A 298 -16.62 7.23 -8.61
C VAL A 298 -15.64 7.13 -9.76
N ARG A 299 -14.42 7.68 -9.65
CA ARG A 299 -13.40 7.57 -10.71
C ARG A 299 -13.02 6.13 -11.06
N LEU A 300 -13.11 5.23 -10.08
CA LEU A 300 -12.86 3.81 -10.33
C LEU A 300 -13.97 3.15 -11.16
N LEU A 301 -15.21 3.57 -10.96
CA LEU A 301 -16.34 3.09 -11.78
C LEU A 301 -16.24 3.57 -13.23
N ASP A 302 -15.66 4.76 -13.44
CA ASP A 302 -15.45 5.34 -14.75
C ASP A 302 -14.19 4.78 -15.47
N THR A 303 -13.43 3.88 -14.82
CA THR A 303 -12.28 3.23 -15.46
C THR A 303 -12.79 2.22 -16.49
N GLU A 304 -12.86 2.67 -17.75
CA GLU A 304 -13.28 1.86 -18.89
C GLU A 304 -12.24 0.76 -19.19
N ASP A 305 -12.76 -0.34 -19.70
CA ASP A 305 -11.95 -1.43 -20.22
C ASP A 305 -11.27 -1.00 -21.52
N PRO A 306 -9.93 -1.01 -21.61
CA PRO A 306 -9.21 -0.57 -22.79
C PRO A 306 -9.57 -1.37 -24.06
N ASP A 307 -10.09 -2.61 -23.92
CA ASP A 307 -10.48 -3.45 -25.05
C ASP A 307 -11.90 -3.15 -25.57
N VAL A 308 -12.75 -2.44 -24.82
CA VAL A 308 -14.11 -2.10 -25.25
C VAL A 308 -14.15 -0.84 -26.12
N SER A 309 -13.15 0.04 -26.02
CA SER A 309 -13.08 1.29 -26.79
C SER A 309 -12.62 1.13 -28.25
N SER A 310 -12.26 -0.09 -28.68
CA SER A 310 -11.80 -0.38 -30.04
C SER A 310 -12.82 -1.10 -30.93
N GLY A 311 -14.10 -1.13 -30.53
CA GLY A 311 -15.18 -1.58 -31.43
C GLY A 311 -15.39 -0.59 -32.59
N PRO A 312 -15.51 -1.06 -33.84
CA PRO A 312 -15.71 -0.15 -34.97
C PRO A 312 -17.03 0.63 -34.79
N GLU A 313 -16.93 1.96 -34.76
CA GLU A 313 -18.10 2.83 -34.92
C GLU A 313 -18.92 2.37 -36.11
N ALA A 314 -20.09 1.80 -35.86
CA ALA A 314 -21.05 1.49 -36.90
C ALA A 314 -21.50 2.84 -37.52
N ARG A 315 -20.95 3.19 -38.69
CA ARG A 315 -21.46 4.28 -39.52
C ARG A 315 -22.94 4.03 -39.76
N PRO A 316 -23.83 4.98 -39.50
CA PRO A 316 -25.22 4.84 -39.86
C PRO A 316 -25.30 4.78 -41.39
N ALA A 317 -25.86 3.68 -41.91
CA ALA A 317 -26.13 3.51 -43.32
C ALA A 317 -27.10 4.63 -43.79
N SER A 318 -26.60 5.51 -44.66
CA SER A 318 -27.41 6.48 -45.33
C SER A 318 -28.35 5.76 -46.33
N THR A 319 -29.62 5.73 -46.02
CA THR A 319 -30.68 5.25 -46.90
C THR A 319 -30.84 6.24 -48.06
N PRO A 320 -30.78 5.83 -49.33
CA PRO A 320 -31.05 6.75 -50.42
C PRO A 320 -32.54 7.02 -50.52
N THR A 321 -32.93 8.28 -50.34
CA THR A 321 -34.29 8.74 -50.54
C THR A 321 -34.59 8.72 -52.05
N ALA A 322 -35.47 7.82 -52.50
CA ALA A 322 -36.02 7.79 -53.85
C ALA A 322 -36.97 9.00 -54.03
N ARG A 323 -36.70 9.82 -55.02
CA ARG A 323 -37.62 10.87 -55.51
C ARG A 323 -38.80 10.24 -56.26
N PRO A 324 -40.04 10.61 -56.01
CA PRO A 324 -41.13 10.22 -56.87
C PRO A 324 -41.09 11.05 -58.18
N ALA A 325 -41.26 10.37 -59.32
CA ALA A 325 -41.44 10.97 -60.63
C ALA A 325 -42.84 11.54 -60.71
N PHE A 326 -42.95 12.82 -61.10
CA PHE A 326 -44.20 13.42 -61.53
C PHE A 326 -44.40 13.07 -63.01
N GLU A 327 -45.43 12.31 -63.32
CA GLU A 327 -45.98 12.20 -64.65
C GLU A 327 -46.86 13.41 -64.93
N ASP A 328 -46.53 14.09 -66.05
CA ASP A 328 -47.34 15.12 -66.62
C ASP A 328 -48.30 14.48 -67.62
N LYS A 329 -49.57 14.69 -67.46
CA LYS A 329 -50.59 14.37 -68.48
C LYS A 329 -51.57 15.52 -68.56
N GLY A 330 -51.60 16.09 -69.76
CA GLY A 330 -52.74 16.69 -70.46
C GLY A 330 -52.92 18.16 -70.31
#